data_0df85b67a6828e9626a06dfcf193d57d
#
_entry.id   0df85b67a6828e9626a06dfcf193d57d
#
_cell.length_a   1.000
_cell.length_b   1.000
_cell.length_c   1.000
_cell.angle_alpha   90.00
_cell.angle_beta   90.00
_cell.angle_gamma   90.00
#
_symmetry.space_group_name_H-M   'P 1'
#
loop_
_entity.id
_entity.type
_entity.pdbx_description
1 polymer ?
#
loop_
_entity_poly.entity_id
_entity_poly.type
_entity_poly.pdbx_seq_one_letter_code
_entity_poly.pdbx_strand_id
1 'polypeptide(L)'
;MTRLASAFGGNYASDSFRTKTFELAGHSFKVRVPLTKEMELIQERIEKIDESEYKARFEKMTLSFKDSTALEGIVVTDDDVIIEGRSTQELVKSIMQMENRTVEYIKLIVPENGNLDDITYKEIDEEWPFQVQLEILNKISEAIQPGYKDSRKN
;
A
#
# COMPACT_ATOMS: atom_id res chain seq x y z
N MET A 1 15.89 -27.19 4.70
CA MET A 1 14.65 -27.52 5.45
C MET A 1 14.72 -26.89 6.84
N THR A 2 13.64 -26.24 7.27
CA THR A 2 13.60 -25.63 8.59
C THR A 2 13.43 -26.68 9.69
N ARG A 3 13.76 -26.32 10.94
CA ARG A 3 13.55 -27.20 12.09
C ARG A 3 12.08 -27.60 12.24
N LEU A 4 11.15 -26.65 11.99
CA LEU A 4 9.71 -26.93 12.09
C LEU A 4 9.27 -27.92 11.03
N ALA A 5 9.71 -27.75 9.79
CA ALA A 5 9.39 -28.68 8.71
C ALA A 5 9.91 -30.08 8.99
N SER A 6 11.13 -30.20 9.55
CA SER A 6 11.69 -31.49 9.95
C SER A 6 10.92 -32.12 11.11
N ALA A 7 10.51 -31.30 12.09
CA ALA A 7 9.82 -31.78 13.28
C ALA A 7 8.41 -32.32 13.01
N PHE A 8 7.70 -31.71 12.04
CA PHE A 8 6.31 -32.06 11.78
C PHE A 8 6.09 -33.04 10.63
N GLY A 9 7.14 -33.37 9.90
CA GLY A 9 7.13 -34.47 8.93
C GLY A 9 6.51 -34.14 7.59
N GLY A 10 6.24 -35.21 6.81
CA GLY A 10 5.91 -35.11 5.39
C GLY A 10 4.58 -34.43 5.04
N ASN A 11 3.64 -34.35 5.98
CA ASN A 11 2.36 -33.67 5.75
C ASN A 11 2.39 -32.18 6.09
N TYR A 12 3.52 -31.70 6.62
CA TYR A 12 3.68 -30.29 6.97
C TYR A 12 3.95 -29.49 5.69
N ALA A 13 3.05 -28.52 5.40
CA ALA A 13 3.21 -27.60 4.29
C ALA A 13 3.27 -26.18 4.86
N SER A 14 4.48 -25.61 4.91
CA SER A 14 4.69 -24.26 5.46
C SER A 14 3.88 -23.20 4.70
N ASP A 15 3.67 -23.40 3.41
CA ASP A 15 2.86 -22.50 2.58
C ASP A 15 1.42 -22.38 3.07
N SER A 16 0.86 -23.46 3.64
CA SER A 16 -0.51 -23.42 4.20
C SER A 16 -0.66 -22.44 5.35
N PHE A 17 0.42 -22.22 6.11
CA PHE A 17 0.43 -21.28 7.21
C PHE A 17 0.73 -19.85 6.75
N ARG A 18 1.24 -19.71 5.53
CA ARG A 18 1.69 -18.42 5.00
C ARG A 18 0.81 -17.87 3.88
N THR A 19 -0.28 -18.56 3.57
CA THR A 19 -1.19 -18.12 2.52
C THR A 19 -2.63 -18.08 3.01
N LYS A 20 -3.37 -17.09 2.54
CA LYS A 20 -4.81 -16.98 2.77
C LYS A 20 -5.48 -16.64 1.45
N THR A 21 -6.77 -16.92 1.34
CA THR A 21 -7.55 -16.62 0.13
C THR A 21 -8.68 -15.65 0.47
N PHE A 22 -9.02 -14.84 -0.52
CA PHE A 22 -10.23 -14.01 -0.44
C PHE A 22 -10.87 -13.92 -1.83
N GLU A 23 -12.14 -13.57 -1.87
CA GLU A 23 -12.86 -13.38 -3.13
C GLU A 23 -13.20 -11.90 -3.31
N LEU A 24 -13.06 -11.43 -4.56
CA LEU A 24 -13.44 -10.11 -4.96
C LEU A 24 -13.91 -10.15 -6.40
N ALA A 25 -15.09 -9.60 -6.68
CA ALA A 25 -15.69 -9.54 -8.01
C ALA A 25 -15.76 -10.92 -8.69
N GLY A 26 -16.05 -11.98 -7.91
CA GLY A 26 -16.15 -13.34 -8.43
C GLY A 26 -14.83 -14.04 -8.69
N HIS A 27 -13.71 -13.38 -8.42
CA HIS A 27 -12.37 -13.96 -8.57
C HIS A 27 -11.78 -14.31 -7.21
N SER A 28 -11.14 -15.47 -7.10
CA SER A 28 -10.46 -15.90 -5.89
C SER A 28 -9.00 -15.52 -5.96
N PHE A 29 -8.54 -14.77 -4.96
CA PHE A 29 -7.14 -14.35 -4.85
C PHE A 29 -6.47 -15.08 -3.70
N LYS A 30 -5.23 -15.49 -3.93
CA LYS A 30 -4.38 -16.08 -2.91
C LYS A 30 -3.34 -15.06 -2.50
N VAL A 31 -3.19 -14.82 -1.20
CA VAL A 31 -2.26 -13.84 -0.68
C VAL A 31 -1.27 -14.51 0.28
N ARG A 32 -0.01 -14.11 0.17
CA ARG A 32 1.05 -14.57 1.06
C ARG A 32 1.09 -13.69 2.32
N VAL A 33 1.06 -14.34 3.48
CA VAL A 33 1.18 -13.64 4.76
C VAL A 33 2.67 -13.46 5.07
N PRO A 34 3.18 -12.22 5.13
CA PRO A 34 4.60 -12.00 5.38
C PRO A 34 4.99 -12.32 6.82
N LEU A 35 6.23 -12.72 7.02
CA LEU A 35 6.82 -12.83 8.33
C LEU A 35 7.02 -11.44 8.92
N THR A 36 7.15 -11.33 10.23
CA THR A 36 7.33 -10.04 10.91
C THR A 36 8.46 -9.21 10.31
N LYS A 37 9.60 -9.83 10.06
CA LYS A 37 10.75 -9.14 9.47
C LYS A 37 10.47 -8.66 8.05
N GLU A 38 9.77 -9.46 7.25
CA GLU A 38 9.34 -9.06 5.90
C GLU A 38 8.39 -7.87 5.98
N MET A 39 7.47 -7.88 6.96
CA MET A 39 6.52 -6.80 7.15
C MET A 39 7.20 -5.48 7.52
N GLU A 40 8.25 -5.54 8.33
CA GLU A 40 9.08 -4.37 8.67
C GLU A 40 9.70 -3.76 7.41
N LEU A 41 10.25 -4.60 6.53
CA LEU A 41 10.83 -4.14 5.27
C LEU A 41 9.78 -3.57 4.31
N ILE A 42 8.60 -4.18 4.28
CA ILE A 42 7.46 -3.65 3.51
C ILE A 42 7.10 -2.26 4.01
N GLN A 43 7.00 -2.09 5.33
CA GLN A 43 6.66 -0.81 5.93
C GLN A 43 7.71 0.27 5.62
N GLU A 44 8.99 -0.08 5.66
CA GLU A 44 10.07 0.83 5.27
C GLU A 44 9.92 1.30 3.81
N ARG A 45 9.58 0.38 2.90
CA ARG A 45 9.36 0.73 1.49
C ARG A 45 8.13 1.60 1.29
N ILE A 46 7.09 1.37 2.08
CA ILE A 46 5.88 2.21 2.03
C ILE A 46 6.19 3.64 2.44
N GLU A 47 6.98 3.81 3.49
CA GLU A 47 7.32 5.13 4.05
C GLU A 47 8.36 5.88 3.22
N LYS A 48 9.13 5.18 2.40
CA LYS A 48 10.17 5.79 1.59
C LYS A 48 9.59 6.58 0.43
N ILE A 49 9.86 7.88 0.43
CA ILE A 49 9.39 8.80 -0.60
C ILE A 49 10.55 9.22 -1.49
N ASP A 50 10.37 9.12 -2.80
CA ASP A 50 11.33 9.64 -3.78
C ASP A 50 11.24 11.16 -3.78
N GLU A 51 12.32 11.84 -3.37
CA GLU A 51 12.37 13.29 -3.24
C GLU A 51 12.16 14.02 -4.56
N SER A 52 12.69 13.50 -5.62
CA SER A 52 12.57 14.07 -6.95
C SER A 52 11.12 14.04 -7.45
N GLU A 53 10.46 12.90 -7.28
CA GLU A 53 9.06 12.75 -7.64
C GLU A 53 8.15 13.58 -6.72
N TYR A 54 8.46 13.62 -5.43
CA TYR A 54 7.74 14.46 -4.46
C TYR A 54 7.76 15.92 -4.87
N LYS A 55 8.93 16.45 -5.20
CA LYS A 55 9.09 17.84 -5.63
C LYS A 55 8.30 18.14 -6.90
N ALA A 56 8.33 17.23 -7.87
CA ALA A 56 7.59 17.38 -9.11
C ALA A 56 6.07 17.41 -8.87
N ARG A 57 5.57 16.52 -8.03
CA ARG A 57 4.13 16.46 -7.69
C ARG A 57 3.69 17.67 -6.88
N PHE A 58 4.49 18.08 -5.90
CA PHE A 58 4.21 19.26 -5.10
C PHE A 58 4.15 20.51 -5.97
N GLU A 59 5.13 20.69 -6.85
CA GLU A 59 5.19 21.82 -7.77
C GLU A 59 3.98 21.85 -8.72
N LYS A 60 3.63 20.73 -9.31
CA LYS A 60 2.47 20.60 -10.18
C LYS A 60 1.16 20.93 -9.45
N MET A 61 1.01 20.42 -8.23
CA MET A 61 -0.19 20.61 -7.43
C MET A 61 -0.35 22.06 -6.93
N THR A 62 0.76 22.74 -6.69
CA THR A 62 0.76 24.09 -6.15
C THR A 62 0.89 25.21 -7.19
N LEU A 63 1.20 24.87 -8.43
CA LEU A 63 1.48 25.84 -9.49
C LEU A 63 0.33 26.86 -9.67
N SER A 64 -0.91 26.40 -9.63
CA SER A 64 -2.07 27.26 -9.77
C SER A 64 -2.35 28.16 -8.56
N PHE A 65 -1.73 27.86 -7.41
CA PHE A 65 -1.94 28.61 -6.16
C PHE A 65 -0.83 29.59 -5.84
N LYS A 66 0.36 29.45 -6.43
CA LYS A 66 1.51 30.31 -6.15
C LYS A 66 1.26 31.80 -6.46
N ASP A 67 0.44 32.08 -7.47
CA ASP A 67 0.10 33.43 -7.88
C ASP A 67 -1.24 33.92 -7.30
N SER A 68 -1.91 33.10 -6.48
CA SER A 68 -3.26 33.35 -5.98
C SER A 68 -3.25 33.79 -4.51
N THR A 69 -2.55 34.88 -4.20
CA THR A 69 -2.48 35.39 -2.83
C THR A 69 -3.81 35.97 -2.32
N ALA A 70 -4.82 36.07 -3.18
CA ALA A 70 -6.10 36.71 -2.87
C ALA A 70 -7.25 35.71 -2.62
N LEU A 71 -7.02 34.40 -2.71
CA LEU A 71 -8.07 33.41 -2.47
C LEU A 71 -8.22 33.12 -0.98
N GLU A 72 -9.46 33.21 -0.51
CA GLU A 72 -9.82 32.91 0.87
C GLU A 72 -9.52 31.45 1.18
N GLY A 73 -8.92 31.18 2.35
CA GLY A 73 -8.60 29.83 2.79
C GLY A 73 -7.28 29.27 2.28
N ILE A 74 -6.53 30.03 1.49
CA ILE A 74 -5.23 29.59 0.96
C ILE A 74 -4.12 30.45 1.55
N VAL A 75 -3.14 29.79 2.18
CA VAL A 75 -1.94 30.44 2.74
C VAL A 75 -0.72 29.87 2.04
N VAL A 76 0.04 30.72 1.36
CA VAL A 76 1.28 30.35 0.70
C VAL A 76 2.45 30.74 1.60
N THR A 77 3.25 29.76 2.01
CA THR A 77 4.48 29.97 2.77
C THR A 77 5.70 29.76 1.86
N ASP A 78 6.90 29.95 2.38
CA ASP A 78 8.13 29.76 1.60
C ASP A 78 8.30 28.32 1.11
N ASP A 79 7.79 27.33 1.85
CA ASP A 79 7.99 25.92 1.62
C ASP A 79 6.71 25.09 1.49
N ASP A 80 5.53 25.72 1.65
CA ASP A 80 4.27 24.97 1.62
C ASP A 80 3.12 25.85 1.10
N VAL A 81 2.03 25.18 0.72
CA VAL A 81 0.75 25.82 0.40
C VAL A 81 -0.31 25.17 1.30
N ILE A 82 -0.91 25.95 2.15
CA ILE A 82 -1.92 25.48 3.11
C ILE A 82 -3.30 25.83 2.58
N ILE A 83 -4.12 24.83 2.33
CA ILE A 83 -5.47 24.96 1.79
C ILE A 83 -6.46 24.55 2.87
N GLU A 84 -7.26 25.50 3.35
CA GLU A 84 -8.24 25.27 4.42
C GLU A 84 -7.63 24.59 5.65
N GLY A 85 -6.44 25.03 6.05
CA GLY A 85 -5.72 24.51 7.20
C GLY A 85 -4.95 23.21 6.94
N ARG A 86 -4.95 22.69 5.71
CA ARG A 86 -4.26 21.44 5.36
C ARG A 86 -2.99 21.70 4.56
N SER A 87 -1.89 21.12 5.00
CA SER A 87 -0.60 21.20 4.32
C SER A 87 -0.60 20.40 3.02
N THR A 88 -0.24 21.04 1.91
CA THR A 88 -0.08 20.36 0.62
C THR A 88 1.11 19.41 0.63
N GLN A 89 2.18 19.75 1.36
CA GLN A 89 3.32 18.82 1.53
C GLN A 89 2.88 17.51 2.15
N GLU A 90 2.11 17.57 3.23
CA GLU A 90 1.60 16.37 3.91
C GLU A 90 0.65 15.57 3.02
N LEU A 91 -0.18 16.27 2.26
CA LEU A 91 -1.11 15.62 1.33
C LEU A 91 -0.35 14.84 0.24
N VAL A 92 0.65 15.45 -0.39
CA VAL A 92 1.46 14.79 -1.42
C VAL A 92 2.18 13.57 -0.84
N LYS A 93 2.77 13.69 0.34
CA LYS A 93 3.44 12.57 1.00
C LYS A 93 2.46 11.43 1.31
N SER A 94 1.27 11.75 1.80
CA SER A 94 0.23 10.75 2.08
C SER A 94 -0.20 10.01 0.83
N ILE A 95 -0.38 10.73 -0.28
CA ILE A 95 -0.74 10.12 -1.56
C ILE A 95 0.36 9.17 -2.02
N MET A 96 1.62 9.60 -1.97
CA MET A 96 2.75 8.78 -2.38
C MET A 96 2.90 7.53 -1.50
N GLN A 97 2.71 7.66 -0.20
CA GLN A 97 2.74 6.53 0.73
C GLN A 97 1.60 5.55 0.44
N MET A 98 0.42 6.05 0.11
CA MET A 98 -0.71 5.20 -0.27
C MET A 98 -0.45 4.43 -1.56
N GLU A 99 0.16 5.08 -2.56
CA GLU A 99 0.56 4.41 -3.79
C GLU A 99 1.60 3.33 -3.52
N ASN A 100 2.59 3.63 -2.68
CA ASN A 100 3.60 2.65 -2.27
C ASN A 100 2.97 1.45 -1.55
N ARG A 101 2.03 1.72 -0.65
CA ARG A 101 1.30 0.68 0.07
C ARG A 101 0.53 -0.22 -0.90
N THR A 102 -0.14 0.38 -1.88
CA THR A 102 -0.86 -0.36 -2.90
C THR A 102 0.07 -1.32 -3.62
N VAL A 103 1.21 -0.83 -4.09
CA VAL A 103 2.21 -1.64 -4.79
C VAL A 103 2.71 -2.78 -3.90
N GLU A 104 3.12 -2.47 -2.67
CA GLU A 104 3.71 -3.47 -1.76
C GLU A 104 2.70 -4.54 -1.35
N TYR A 105 1.44 -4.17 -1.15
CA TYR A 105 0.40 -5.13 -0.81
C TYR A 105 0.00 -6.00 -2.00
N ILE A 106 -0.07 -5.43 -3.20
CA ILE A 106 -0.35 -6.18 -4.42
C ILE A 106 0.74 -7.24 -4.68
N LYS A 107 2.00 -6.92 -4.36
CA LYS A 107 3.11 -7.88 -4.47
C LYS A 107 2.93 -9.12 -3.58
N LEU A 108 2.08 -9.04 -2.56
CA LEU A 108 1.79 -10.20 -1.69
C LEU A 108 0.81 -11.18 -2.33
N ILE A 109 0.11 -10.78 -3.36
CA ILE A 109 -0.78 -11.68 -4.11
C ILE A 109 0.09 -12.71 -4.82
N VAL A 110 -0.31 -13.98 -4.71
CA VAL A 110 0.34 -15.08 -5.43
C VAL A 110 -0.29 -15.17 -6.82
N PRO A 111 0.44 -14.79 -7.88
CA PRO A 111 -0.14 -14.84 -9.22
C PRO A 111 -0.24 -16.27 -9.74
N GLU A 112 -1.20 -16.52 -10.61
CA GLU A 112 -1.31 -17.81 -11.31
C GLU A 112 -0.23 -17.94 -12.38
N ASN A 113 0.18 -16.83 -12.97
CA ASN A 113 1.19 -16.80 -14.03
C ASN A 113 2.16 -15.64 -13.79
N GLY A 114 3.45 -15.88 -14.04
CA GLY A 114 4.46 -14.84 -13.90
C GLY A 114 4.71 -14.44 -12.45
N ASN A 115 5.15 -13.21 -12.27
CA ASN A 115 5.38 -12.63 -10.95
C ASN A 115 4.97 -11.15 -10.93
N LEU A 116 4.79 -10.61 -9.74
CA LEU A 116 4.42 -9.21 -9.52
C LEU A 116 5.55 -8.41 -8.86
N ASP A 117 6.78 -8.95 -8.88
CA ASP A 117 7.91 -8.39 -8.12
C ASP A 117 8.28 -6.96 -8.51
N ASP A 118 8.07 -6.60 -9.77
CA ASP A 118 8.40 -5.29 -10.31
C ASP A 118 7.17 -4.47 -10.77
N ILE A 119 5.98 -4.87 -10.30
CA ILE A 119 4.75 -4.13 -10.63
C ILE A 119 4.83 -2.68 -10.13
N THR A 120 4.32 -1.75 -10.92
CA THR A 120 4.31 -0.33 -10.60
C THR A 120 2.89 0.14 -10.28
N TYR A 121 2.79 1.26 -9.56
CA TYR A 121 1.48 1.86 -9.30
C TYR A 121 0.75 2.24 -10.60
N LYS A 122 1.50 2.71 -11.59
CA LYS A 122 0.94 3.06 -12.89
C LYS A 122 0.19 1.89 -13.54
N GLU A 123 0.79 0.69 -13.50
CA GLU A 123 0.16 -0.53 -14.04
C GLU A 123 -1.13 -0.87 -13.30
N ILE A 124 -1.11 -0.74 -11.97
CA ILE A 124 -2.30 -0.99 -11.14
C ILE A 124 -3.42 0.00 -11.46
N ASP A 125 -3.07 1.27 -11.56
CA ASP A 125 -4.01 2.36 -11.80
C ASP A 125 -4.62 2.30 -13.21
N GLU A 126 -3.87 1.78 -14.18
CA GLU A 126 -4.36 1.57 -15.55
C GLU A 126 -5.38 0.42 -15.64
N GLU A 127 -5.31 -0.54 -14.71
CA GLU A 127 -6.20 -1.70 -14.72
C GLU A 127 -7.41 -1.53 -13.79
N TRP A 128 -7.20 -0.97 -12.60
CA TRP A 128 -8.22 -0.92 -11.56
C TRP A 128 -8.62 0.51 -11.18
N PRO A 129 -9.93 0.81 -11.18
CA PRO A 129 -10.41 2.06 -10.59
C PRO A 129 -9.99 2.16 -9.12
N PHE A 130 -9.87 3.38 -8.63
CA PHE A 130 -9.41 3.64 -7.26
C PHE A 130 -10.24 2.89 -6.21
N GLN A 131 -11.55 2.80 -6.40
CA GLN A 131 -12.42 2.08 -5.50
C GLN A 131 -12.06 0.59 -5.40
N VAL A 132 -11.74 -0.04 -6.52
CA VAL A 132 -11.31 -1.44 -6.56
C VAL A 132 -9.96 -1.60 -5.86
N GLN A 133 -9.05 -0.65 -6.06
CA GLN A 133 -7.76 -0.64 -5.37
C GLN A 133 -7.97 -0.63 -3.84
N LEU A 134 -8.87 0.20 -3.33
CA LEU A 134 -9.18 0.26 -1.90
C LEU A 134 -9.78 -1.04 -1.38
N GLU A 135 -10.69 -1.63 -2.13
CA GLU A 135 -11.31 -2.90 -1.75
C GLU A 135 -10.28 -4.03 -1.65
N ILE A 136 -9.40 -4.13 -2.64
CA ILE A 136 -8.34 -5.14 -2.65
C ILE A 136 -7.35 -4.92 -1.50
N LEU A 137 -6.97 -3.67 -1.24
CA LEU A 137 -6.09 -3.34 -0.12
C LEU A 137 -6.70 -3.75 1.22
N ASN A 138 -8.00 -3.50 1.41
CA ASN A 138 -8.69 -3.90 2.62
C ASN A 138 -8.72 -5.42 2.78
N LYS A 139 -8.97 -6.15 1.70
CA LYS A 139 -8.97 -7.62 1.72
C LYS A 139 -7.59 -8.18 2.06
N ILE A 140 -6.54 -7.64 1.45
CA ILE A 140 -5.17 -8.04 1.76
C ILE A 140 -4.83 -7.72 3.21
N SER A 141 -5.16 -6.53 3.67
CA SER A 141 -4.90 -6.08 5.03
C SER A 141 -5.57 -6.99 6.06
N GLU A 142 -6.84 -7.36 5.84
CA GLU A 142 -7.56 -8.30 6.71
C GLU A 142 -6.90 -9.67 6.73
N ALA A 143 -6.37 -10.12 5.59
CA ALA A 143 -5.73 -11.42 5.50
C ALA A 143 -4.38 -11.46 6.23
N ILE A 144 -3.57 -10.40 6.13
CA ILE A 144 -2.22 -10.37 6.70
C ILE A 144 -2.16 -9.83 8.13
N GLN A 145 -3.11 -8.96 8.51
CA GLN A 145 -3.18 -8.34 9.83
C GLN A 145 -4.63 -8.33 10.31
N PRO A 146 -5.10 -9.43 10.89
CA PRO A 146 -6.45 -9.46 11.44
C PRO A 146 -6.64 -8.31 12.45
N GLY A 147 -7.77 -7.64 12.38
CA GLY A 147 -8.06 -6.53 13.27
C GLY A 147 -8.06 -6.96 14.73
N TYR A 148 -7.71 -6.04 15.62
CA TYR A 148 -7.65 -6.28 17.06
C TYR A 148 -8.99 -6.79 17.63
N LYS A 149 -10.10 -6.37 17.02
CA LYS A 149 -11.44 -6.85 17.40
C LYS A 149 -11.64 -8.32 17.08
N ASP A 150 -11.07 -8.81 15.99
CA ASP A 150 -11.19 -10.19 15.57
C ASP A 150 -10.34 -11.12 16.44
N SER A 151 -9.16 -10.67 16.86
CA SER A 151 -8.31 -11.44 17.77
C SER A 151 -8.90 -11.49 19.19
N ARG A 152 -9.73 -10.56 19.59
CA ARG A 152 -10.41 -10.58 20.91
C ARG A 152 -11.64 -11.50 20.95
N LYS A 153 -12.23 -11.84 19.83
CA LYS A 153 -13.40 -12.73 19.76
C LYS A 153 -13.03 -14.20 19.89
N ASN A 154 -11.75 -14.50 19.86
CA ASN A 154 -11.23 -15.83 20.05
C ASN A 154 -10.63 -15.93 21.45
#